data_2165d64fdac38360759181aa6c004cbb
#
_entry.id   2165d64fdac38360759181aa6c004cbb
#
_cell.length_a   1.000
_cell.length_b   1.000
_cell.length_c   1.000
_cell.angle_alpha   90.00
_cell.angle_beta   90.00
_cell.angle_gamma   90.00
#
_symmetry.space_group_name_H-M   'P 1'
#
loop_
_entity.id
_entity.type
_entity.pdbx_description
1 polymer ?
#
loop_
_entity_poly.entity_id
_entity_poly.type
_entity_poly.pdbx_seq_one_letter_code
_entity_poly.pdbx_strand_id
1 'polypeptide(L)'
;MVRQAESSLQMRVPEYLCRQYPEVLFHSDFGSGVKLSKIQAVIQLRQNGYRRGWPDLLIAKPKRREVSVMIDFTAVDINGKKFKPEIVVANGLFLELKKDGGTLHPGPRAKKRFLSLDGKEYKNEHLREQADVLFKLREEGYAAEFSIGFDETIKKIDEYLGGE
;
A
#
# COMPACT_ATOMS: atom_id res chain seq x y z
N MET A 1 4.72 16.00 21.61
CA MET A 1 4.30 15.51 20.26
C MET A 1 2.84 15.10 20.34
N VAL A 2 1.96 15.76 19.59
CA VAL A 2 0.55 15.36 19.50
C VAL A 2 0.49 14.09 18.64
N ARG A 3 0.01 12.99 19.22
CA ARG A 3 -0.22 11.73 18.48
C ARG A 3 -1.27 12.00 17.40
N GLN A 4 -0.87 11.93 16.16
CA GLN A 4 -1.80 12.08 15.04
C GLN A 4 -2.78 10.90 15.01
N ALA A 5 -4.06 11.20 14.92
CA ALA A 5 -5.08 10.17 14.75
C ALA A 5 -4.94 9.53 13.34
N GLU A 6 -5.31 8.27 13.19
CA GLU A 6 -5.30 7.53 11.91
C GLU A 6 -6.10 8.28 10.82
N SER A 7 -7.24 8.89 11.20
CA SER A 7 -8.05 9.76 10.35
C SER A 7 -7.30 10.99 9.80
N SER A 8 -6.30 11.51 10.54
CA SER A 8 -5.45 12.61 10.08
C SER A 8 -4.50 12.16 8.95
N LEU A 9 -3.98 10.94 9.01
CA LEU A 9 -3.15 10.38 7.95
C LEU A 9 -3.96 10.16 6.66
N GLN A 10 -5.16 9.62 6.79
CA GLN A 10 -6.07 9.36 5.68
C GLN A 10 -6.47 10.63 4.91
N MET A 11 -6.42 11.80 5.53
CA MET A 11 -6.64 13.09 4.85
C MET A 11 -5.34 13.67 4.26
N ARG A 12 -4.24 13.65 5.02
CA ARG A 12 -2.99 14.31 4.63
C ARG A 12 -2.24 13.59 3.50
N VAL A 13 -2.33 12.26 3.44
CA VAL A 13 -1.65 11.47 2.40
C VAL A 13 -2.25 11.74 1.02
N PRO A 14 -3.58 11.71 0.80
CA PRO A 14 -4.19 12.15 -0.46
C PRO A 14 -3.87 13.60 -0.84
N GLU A 15 -3.87 14.52 0.12
CA GLU A 15 -3.50 15.91 -0.12
C GLU A 15 -2.05 16.04 -0.62
N TYR A 16 -1.13 15.29 -0.03
CA TYR A 16 0.26 15.21 -0.48
C TYR A 16 0.35 14.68 -1.92
N LEU A 17 -0.33 13.56 -2.23
CA LEU A 17 -0.34 12.98 -3.57
C LEU A 17 -0.89 13.95 -4.62
N CYS A 18 -2.00 14.63 -4.34
CA CYS A 18 -2.57 15.64 -5.26
C CYS A 18 -1.60 16.80 -5.53
N ARG A 19 -0.77 17.19 -4.56
CA ARG A 19 0.16 18.31 -4.70
C ARG A 19 1.47 17.92 -5.37
N GLN A 20 2.05 16.79 -5.00
CA GLN A 20 3.37 16.36 -5.47
C GLN A 20 3.31 15.51 -6.73
N TYR A 21 2.23 14.77 -6.92
CA TYR A 21 2.05 13.81 -8.01
C TYR A 21 0.67 13.95 -8.66
N PRO A 22 0.33 15.13 -9.23
CA PRO A 22 -1.03 15.42 -9.74
C PRO A 22 -1.50 14.48 -10.86
N GLU A 23 -0.56 13.85 -11.59
CA GLU A 23 -0.86 12.92 -12.69
C GLU A 23 -1.04 11.47 -12.22
N VAL A 24 -0.81 11.19 -10.94
CA VAL A 24 -0.89 9.84 -10.41
C VAL A 24 -2.32 9.51 -10.01
N LEU A 25 -2.85 8.43 -10.59
CA LEU A 25 -4.14 7.89 -10.16
C LEU A 25 -3.97 7.11 -8.86
N PHE A 26 -4.74 7.48 -7.86
CA PHE A 26 -4.78 6.76 -6.58
C PHE A 26 -6.22 6.63 -6.07
N HIS A 27 -6.44 5.65 -5.22
CA HIS A 27 -7.68 5.49 -4.46
C HIS A 27 -7.35 5.38 -2.97
N SER A 28 -8.08 6.10 -2.14
CA SER A 28 -7.98 6.04 -0.70
C SER A 28 -9.32 5.60 -0.11
N ASP A 29 -9.33 4.51 0.65
CA ASP A 29 -10.52 4.02 1.32
C ASP A 29 -10.71 4.72 2.66
N PHE A 30 -11.57 5.75 2.69
CA PHE A 30 -11.92 6.48 3.89
C PHE A 30 -12.96 5.79 4.78
N GLY A 31 -13.36 4.56 4.43
CA GLY A 31 -14.46 3.86 5.11
C GLY A 31 -14.19 3.50 6.57
N SER A 32 -12.94 3.40 6.99
CA SER A 32 -12.56 2.97 8.34
C SER A 32 -12.77 4.04 9.43
N GLY A 33 -12.87 5.32 9.07
CA GLY A 33 -13.05 6.45 10.00
C GLY A 33 -14.51 6.84 10.26
N VAL A 34 -15.45 6.38 9.46
CA VAL A 34 -16.87 6.72 9.58
C VAL A 34 -17.58 5.68 10.45
N LYS A 35 -18.27 6.14 11.51
CA LYS A 35 -19.16 5.27 12.30
C LYS A 35 -20.36 4.88 11.45
N LEU A 36 -20.25 3.77 10.76
CA LEU A 36 -21.34 3.21 9.99
C LEU A 36 -22.42 2.60 10.92
N SER A 37 -23.68 2.73 10.55
CA SER A 37 -24.74 1.91 11.15
C SER A 37 -24.47 0.44 10.84
N LYS A 38 -25.05 -0.48 11.62
CA LYS A 38 -24.93 -1.93 11.40
C LYS A 38 -25.30 -2.33 9.95
N ILE A 39 -26.33 -1.69 9.39
CA ILE A 39 -26.79 -1.97 8.02
C ILE A 39 -25.76 -1.48 7.00
N GLN A 40 -25.24 -0.26 7.14
CA GLN A 40 -24.20 0.28 6.26
C GLN A 40 -22.91 -0.55 6.30
N ALA A 41 -22.50 -1.00 7.48
CA ALA A 41 -21.34 -1.89 7.63
C ALA A 41 -21.52 -3.23 6.90
N VAL A 42 -22.72 -3.82 6.93
CA VAL A 42 -23.04 -5.04 6.19
C VAL A 42 -23.03 -4.78 4.68
N ILE A 43 -23.58 -3.65 4.23
CA ILE A 43 -23.59 -3.27 2.80
C ILE A 43 -22.14 -3.09 2.30
N GLN A 44 -21.32 -2.33 3.02
CA GLN A 44 -19.91 -2.12 2.67
C GLN A 44 -19.13 -3.44 2.63
N LEU A 45 -19.33 -4.32 3.62
CA LEU A 45 -18.71 -5.63 3.63
C LEU A 45 -19.12 -6.48 2.41
N ARG A 46 -20.38 -6.40 1.97
CA ARG A 46 -20.84 -7.07 0.74
C ARG A 46 -20.22 -6.48 -0.52
N GLN A 47 -20.15 -5.15 -0.62
CA GLN A 47 -19.50 -4.45 -1.73
C GLN A 47 -18.02 -4.83 -1.86
N ASN A 48 -17.33 -5.04 -0.74
CA ASN A 48 -15.93 -5.50 -0.69
C ASN A 48 -15.79 -7.04 -0.79
N GLY A 49 -16.82 -7.76 -1.23
CA GLY A 49 -16.79 -9.21 -1.40
C GLY A 49 -16.59 -9.98 -0.09
N TYR A 50 -17.09 -9.46 1.04
CA TYR A 50 -16.92 -10.00 2.40
C TYR A 50 -15.46 -10.07 2.88
N ARG A 51 -14.53 -9.38 2.22
CA ARG A 51 -13.12 -9.32 2.61
C ARG A 51 -12.89 -8.18 3.60
N ARG A 52 -12.25 -8.50 4.71
CA ARG A 52 -11.73 -7.54 5.69
C ARG A 52 -10.25 -7.30 5.45
N GLY A 53 -9.74 -6.17 5.94
CA GLY A 53 -8.31 -5.87 5.87
C GLY A 53 -7.83 -5.39 4.51
N TRP A 54 -8.72 -4.86 3.67
CA TRP A 54 -8.32 -4.19 2.44
C TRP A 54 -7.51 -2.93 2.76
N PRO A 55 -6.38 -2.67 2.06
CA PRO A 55 -5.51 -1.55 2.35
C PRO A 55 -6.16 -0.17 2.18
N ASP A 56 -5.73 0.81 2.99
CA ASP A 56 -6.26 2.17 3.01
C ASP A 56 -5.95 2.99 1.75
N LEU A 57 -4.83 2.70 1.06
CA LEU A 57 -4.38 3.44 -0.10
C LEU A 57 -3.94 2.50 -1.22
N LEU A 58 -4.41 2.78 -2.44
CA LEU A 58 -3.92 2.21 -3.70
C LEU A 58 -3.36 3.30 -4.59
N ILE A 59 -2.14 3.18 -5.05
CA ILE A 59 -1.56 3.96 -6.14
C ILE A 59 -1.53 3.07 -7.40
N ALA A 60 -2.32 3.46 -8.41
CA ALA A 60 -2.53 2.69 -9.64
C ALA A 60 -1.50 3.05 -10.74
N LYS A 61 -0.23 3.19 -10.35
CA LYS A 61 0.88 3.44 -11.29
C LYS A 61 1.86 2.29 -11.22
N PRO A 62 2.11 1.54 -12.32
CA PRO A 62 3.10 0.48 -12.34
C PRO A 62 4.51 1.04 -12.10
N LYS A 63 5.30 0.41 -11.24
CA LYS A 63 6.72 0.70 -11.10
C LYS A 63 7.48 -0.05 -12.18
N ARG A 64 8.27 0.67 -12.97
CA ARG A 64 9.10 0.14 -14.06
C ARG A 64 10.57 0.31 -13.72
N ARG A 65 11.41 -0.56 -14.24
CA ARG A 65 12.86 -0.44 -14.14
C ARG A 65 13.47 -0.75 -15.49
N GLU A 66 14.40 0.07 -15.92
CA GLU A 66 15.22 -0.22 -17.10
C GLU A 66 16.01 -1.54 -16.90
N VAL A 67 16.01 -2.37 -17.90
CA VAL A 67 16.85 -3.58 -17.91
C VAL A 67 18.22 -3.18 -18.45
N SER A 68 19.24 -3.22 -17.61
CA SER A 68 20.61 -3.16 -18.07
C SER A 68 20.96 -4.50 -18.73
N VAL A 69 20.73 -4.60 -20.04
CA VAL A 69 21.21 -5.74 -20.81
C VAL A 69 22.69 -5.50 -21.07
N MET A 70 23.56 -6.45 -20.71
CA MET A 70 24.99 -6.38 -20.99
C MET A 70 25.34 -6.41 -22.49
N ILE A 71 24.35 -6.51 -23.35
CA ILE A 71 24.46 -6.39 -24.82
C ILE A 71 23.75 -5.08 -25.17
N ASP A 72 24.40 -4.27 -26.01
CA ASP A 72 23.90 -2.98 -26.51
C ASP A 72 22.64 -3.19 -27.41
N PHE A 73 21.58 -3.69 -26.82
CA PHE A 73 20.31 -3.96 -27.49
C PHE A 73 19.45 -2.70 -27.42
N THR A 74 19.61 -1.84 -28.42
CA THR A 74 18.71 -0.73 -28.63
C THR A 74 17.47 -1.27 -29.33
N ALA A 75 16.39 -1.50 -28.60
CA ALA A 75 15.11 -1.81 -29.20
C ALA A 75 14.60 -0.58 -29.96
N VAL A 76 14.00 -0.81 -31.12
CA VAL A 76 13.43 0.24 -31.97
C VAL A 76 11.95 -0.04 -32.12
N ASP A 77 11.10 0.96 -31.89
CA ASP A 77 9.68 0.84 -32.14
C ASP A 77 9.34 0.85 -33.64
N ILE A 78 8.07 0.66 -33.99
CA ILE A 78 7.61 0.62 -35.37
C ILE A 78 7.84 1.95 -36.14
N ASN A 79 8.14 3.05 -35.42
CA ASN A 79 8.44 4.37 -35.96
C ASN A 79 9.94 4.66 -36.01
N GLY A 80 10.79 3.68 -35.68
CA GLY A 80 12.23 3.83 -35.65
C GLY A 80 12.80 4.53 -34.39
N LYS A 81 11.97 4.79 -33.36
CA LYS A 81 12.40 5.42 -32.12
C LYS A 81 13.11 4.39 -31.24
N LYS A 82 14.31 4.71 -30.82
CA LYS A 82 15.09 3.90 -29.90
C LYS A 82 14.52 3.97 -28.48
N PHE A 83 14.36 2.82 -27.81
CA PHE A 83 13.98 2.76 -26.40
C PHE A 83 14.78 1.69 -25.67
N LYS A 84 14.93 1.88 -24.38
CA LYS A 84 15.49 0.85 -23.49
C LYS A 84 14.37 -0.06 -23.03
N PRO A 85 14.54 -1.37 -23.02
CA PRO A 85 13.53 -2.27 -22.51
C PRO A 85 13.33 -2.04 -21.00
N GLU A 86 12.08 -1.94 -20.60
CA GLU A 86 11.68 -1.80 -19.21
C GLU A 86 10.92 -3.05 -18.75
N ILE A 87 11.13 -3.45 -17.50
CA ILE A 87 10.30 -4.48 -16.85
C ILE A 87 9.40 -3.83 -15.81
N VAL A 88 8.20 -4.33 -15.69
CA VAL A 88 7.30 -3.98 -14.59
C VAL A 88 7.77 -4.73 -13.35
N VAL A 89 8.19 -4.00 -12.32
CA VAL A 89 8.62 -4.57 -11.03
C VAL A 89 7.50 -4.60 -10.00
N ALA A 90 6.45 -3.77 -10.20
CA ALA A 90 5.21 -3.84 -9.44
C ALA A 90 4.05 -3.22 -10.24
N ASN A 91 2.87 -3.83 -10.17
CA ASN A 91 1.66 -3.39 -10.88
C ASN A 91 1.01 -2.14 -10.26
N GLY A 92 1.34 -1.81 -9.03
CA GLY A 92 0.84 -0.70 -8.24
C GLY A 92 1.34 -0.80 -6.81
N LEU A 93 1.05 0.21 -5.98
CA LEU A 93 1.42 0.23 -4.56
C LEU A 93 0.15 0.24 -3.69
N PHE A 94 0.05 -0.71 -2.77
CA PHE A 94 -0.93 -0.72 -1.70
C PHE A 94 -0.27 -0.39 -0.36
N LEU A 95 -0.83 0.54 0.39
CA LEU A 95 -0.38 0.88 1.74
C LEU A 95 -1.53 0.75 2.74
N GLU A 96 -1.28 0.00 3.81
CA GLU A 96 -2.12 -0.04 5.00
C GLU A 96 -1.57 0.96 6.01
N LEU A 97 -2.31 2.04 6.26
CA LEU A 97 -1.87 3.16 7.07
C LEU A 97 -2.08 2.90 8.56
N LYS A 98 -1.06 3.11 9.37
CA LYS A 98 -1.11 3.03 10.83
C LYS A 98 -0.70 4.36 11.44
N LYS A 99 -1.39 4.74 12.53
CA LYS A 99 -1.06 5.93 13.27
C LYS A 99 0.39 5.93 13.76
N ASP A 100 0.95 7.10 13.92
CA ASP A 100 2.29 7.29 14.46
C ASP A 100 2.47 6.60 15.83
N GLY A 101 3.62 5.96 16.00
CA GLY A 101 3.92 5.12 17.17
C GLY A 101 3.10 3.82 17.28
N GLY A 102 2.38 3.44 16.21
CA GLY A 102 1.69 2.16 16.12
C GLY A 102 2.68 0.99 16.09
N THR A 103 2.35 -0.10 16.80
CA THR A 103 3.14 -1.35 16.77
C THR A 103 2.34 -2.44 16.07
N LEU A 104 2.96 -3.17 15.16
CA LEU A 104 2.34 -4.27 14.41
C LEU A 104 2.50 -5.61 15.15
N HIS A 105 3.68 -5.82 15.72
CA HIS A 105 4.09 -7.09 16.29
C HIS A 105 3.81 -7.18 17.79
N PRO A 106 3.61 -8.40 18.33
CA PRO A 106 3.42 -8.62 19.74
C PRO A 106 4.70 -8.34 20.53
N GLY A 107 4.57 -7.73 21.69
CA GLY A 107 5.69 -7.57 22.61
C GLY A 107 6.13 -8.90 23.24
N PRO A 108 7.29 -8.94 23.94
CA PRO A 108 7.85 -10.17 24.50
C PRO A 108 6.91 -10.88 25.51
N ARG A 109 6.05 -10.13 26.19
CA ARG A 109 5.08 -10.63 27.18
C ARG A 109 3.67 -10.84 26.63
N ALA A 110 3.48 -10.81 25.31
CA ALA A 110 2.17 -10.97 24.72
C ALA A 110 1.63 -12.39 24.94
N LYS A 111 0.40 -12.46 25.48
CA LYS A 111 -0.30 -13.76 25.74
C LYS A 111 -0.87 -14.38 24.47
N LYS A 112 -1.14 -13.59 23.43
CA LYS A 112 -1.66 -14.06 22.15
C LYS A 112 -0.80 -13.52 21.01
N ARG A 113 -0.60 -14.35 20.01
CA ARG A 113 0.18 -14.08 18.81
C ARG A 113 -0.57 -14.65 17.62
N PHE A 114 -0.66 -13.90 16.54
CA PHE A 114 -1.43 -14.26 15.38
C PHE A 114 -0.48 -14.39 14.19
N LEU A 115 -0.21 -15.62 13.78
CA LEU A 115 0.65 -15.92 12.65
C LEU A 115 -0.07 -15.60 11.34
N SER A 116 0.57 -14.82 10.46
CA SER A 116 0.10 -14.46 9.13
C SER A 116 0.73 -15.35 8.05
N LEU A 117 0.19 -15.27 6.83
CA LEU A 117 0.70 -15.94 5.63
C LEU A 117 2.14 -15.50 5.28
N ASP A 118 2.55 -14.31 5.68
CA ASP A 118 3.92 -13.81 5.49
C ASP A 118 4.94 -14.42 6.49
N GLY A 119 4.52 -15.32 7.35
CA GLY A 119 5.34 -15.97 8.36
C GLY A 119 5.63 -15.12 9.60
N LYS A 120 5.05 -13.91 9.71
CA LYS A 120 5.24 -13.01 10.85
C LYS A 120 4.09 -13.11 11.86
N GLU A 121 4.41 -12.81 13.12
CA GLU A 121 3.42 -12.74 14.19
C GLU A 121 2.90 -11.30 14.37
N TYR A 122 1.59 -11.16 14.50
CA TYR A 122 0.90 -9.89 14.71
C TYR A 122 0.23 -9.85 16.10
N LYS A 123 0.08 -8.65 16.66
CA LYS A 123 -0.43 -8.47 18.04
C LYS A 123 -1.94 -8.74 18.17
N ASN A 124 -2.70 -8.70 17.08
CA ASN A 124 -4.14 -9.00 17.06
C ASN A 124 -4.56 -9.58 15.71
N GLU A 125 -5.76 -10.16 15.69
CA GLU A 125 -6.34 -10.82 14.54
C GLU A 125 -6.56 -9.86 13.35
N HIS A 126 -7.01 -8.65 13.62
CA HIS A 126 -7.25 -7.64 12.58
C HIS A 126 -5.96 -7.30 11.80
N LEU A 127 -4.84 -7.10 12.50
CA LEU A 127 -3.54 -6.87 11.83
C LEU A 127 -3.06 -8.10 11.06
N ARG A 128 -3.33 -9.31 11.56
CA ARG A 128 -3.03 -10.54 10.82
C ARG A 128 -3.85 -10.61 9.52
N GLU A 129 -5.17 -10.30 9.57
CA GLU A 129 -6.02 -10.27 8.37
C GLU A 129 -5.51 -9.26 7.34
N GLN A 130 -5.11 -8.07 7.77
CA GLN A 130 -4.51 -7.05 6.92
C GLN A 130 -3.19 -7.54 6.31
N ALA A 131 -2.32 -8.15 7.11
CA ALA A 131 -1.06 -8.72 6.62
C ALA A 131 -1.28 -9.84 5.59
N ASP A 132 -2.31 -10.68 5.78
CA ASP A 132 -2.67 -11.74 4.84
C ASP A 132 -3.15 -11.18 3.50
N VAL A 133 -3.89 -10.05 3.51
CA VAL A 133 -4.28 -9.35 2.27
C VAL A 133 -3.06 -8.75 1.58
N LEU A 134 -2.19 -8.05 2.32
CA LEU A 134 -0.96 -7.48 1.76
C LEU A 134 -0.04 -8.58 1.18
N PHE A 135 0.03 -9.75 1.82
CA PHE A 135 0.78 -10.89 1.28
C PHE A 135 0.22 -11.34 -0.07
N LYS A 136 -1.09 -11.55 -0.16
CA LYS A 136 -1.74 -11.94 -1.42
C LYS A 136 -1.56 -10.93 -2.53
N LEU A 137 -1.62 -9.63 -2.22
CA LEU A 137 -1.35 -8.58 -3.20
C LEU A 137 0.08 -8.65 -3.74
N ARG A 138 1.06 -8.99 -2.89
CA ARG A 138 2.45 -9.21 -3.35
C ARG A 138 2.57 -10.41 -4.28
N GLU A 139 1.87 -11.51 -3.99
CA GLU A 139 1.82 -12.69 -4.87
C GLU A 139 1.22 -12.35 -6.25
N GLU A 140 0.30 -11.38 -6.32
CA GLU A 140 -0.27 -10.85 -7.56
C GLU A 140 0.60 -9.77 -8.25
N GLY A 141 1.82 -9.56 -7.77
CA GLY A 141 2.78 -8.63 -8.39
C GLY A 141 2.60 -7.16 -8.03
N TYR A 142 1.92 -6.84 -6.94
CA TYR A 142 1.84 -5.49 -6.40
C TYR A 142 2.91 -5.25 -5.33
N ALA A 143 3.36 -4.02 -5.16
CA ALA A 143 4.00 -3.60 -3.94
C ALA A 143 2.90 -3.42 -2.88
N ALA A 144 3.03 -4.06 -1.71
CA ALA A 144 1.98 -4.00 -0.69
C ALA A 144 2.59 -4.12 0.72
N GLU A 145 2.37 -3.13 1.57
CA GLU A 145 2.97 -3.08 2.90
C GLU A 145 2.21 -2.21 3.90
N PHE A 146 2.54 -2.37 5.18
CA PHE A 146 2.13 -1.43 6.22
C PHE A 146 2.97 -0.16 6.14
N SER A 147 2.38 0.98 6.55
CA SER A 147 3.09 2.24 6.74
C SER A 147 2.68 2.90 8.06
N ILE A 148 3.66 3.36 8.86
CA ILE A 148 3.43 3.85 10.21
C ILE A 148 3.78 5.34 10.29
N GLY A 149 2.75 6.18 10.46
CA GLY A 149 2.91 7.62 10.52
C GLY A 149 3.06 8.27 9.15
N PHE A 150 3.01 9.60 9.14
CA PHE A 150 3.00 10.36 7.91
C PHE A 150 4.36 10.32 7.18
N ASP A 151 5.45 10.52 7.89
CA ASP A 151 6.78 10.65 7.29
C ASP A 151 7.24 9.34 6.62
N GLU A 152 6.98 8.18 7.26
CA GLU A 152 7.25 6.88 6.65
C GLU A 152 6.38 6.65 5.41
N THR A 153 5.09 7.05 5.47
CA THR A 153 4.17 6.91 4.35
C THR A 153 4.64 7.71 3.14
N ILE A 154 5.01 8.99 3.36
CA ILE A 154 5.52 9.85 2.28
C ILE A 154 6.80 9.28 1.70
N LYS A 155 7.74 8.86 2.54
CA LYS A 155 8.99 8.24 2.10
C LYS A 155 8.74 7.02 1.19
N LYS A 156 7.83 6.13 1.56
CA LYS A 156 7.47 4.95 0.74
C LYS A 156 6.83 5.34 -0.58
N ILE A 157 5.97 6.35 -0.59
CA ILE A 157 5.35 6.89 -1.80
C ILE A 157 6.42 7.47 -2.73
N ASP A 158 7.34 8.29 -2.19
CA ASP A 158 8.41 8.93 -2.96
C ASP A 158 9.38 7.89 -3.53
N GLU A 159 9.78 6.89 -2.73
CA GLU A 159 10.62 5.77 -3.19
C GLU A 159 9.94 4.91 -4.27
N TYR A 160 8.60 4.82 -4.21
CA TYR A 160 7.84 4.10 -5.22
C TYR A 160 7.70 4.91 -6.52
N LEU A 161 7.35 6.19 -6.42
CA LEU A 161 7.03 7.06 -7.57
C LEU A 161 8.25 7.78 -8.13
N GLY A 162 9.25 8.08 -7.31
CA GLY A 162 10.45 8.84 -7.65
C GLY A 162 11.67 7.99 -8.03
N GLY A 163 11.56 6.68 -8.03
CA GLY A 163 12.63 5.76 -8.40
C GLY A 163 12.77 5.67 -9.92
N GLU A 164 13.38 6.67 -10.54
CA GLU A 164 14.07 6.58 -11.82
C GLU A 164 15.57 6.27 -11.61
#